data_05cbbe970e1aaba792b4355f76055bfc
#
_entry.id   05cbbe970e1aaba792b4355f76055bfc
#
_cell.length_a   1.000
_cell.length_b   1.000
_cell.length_c   1.000
_cell.angle_alpha   90.00
_cell.angle_beta   90.00
_cell.angle_gamma   90.00
#
_symmetry.space_group_name_H-M   'P 1'
#
loop_
_entity.id
_entity.type
_entity.pdbx_description
1 polymer ?
#
loop_
_entity_poly.entity_id
_entity_poly.type
_entity_poly.pdbx_seq_one_letter_code
_entity_poly.pdbx_strand_id
1 'polypeptide(L)'
;TVASLPCFTFRDTPSGRSRRADPGWKRRPDVDVPWASWVEFQMMSLLHRGDGFSFKLRNGFDQVNGLRSLHPDRVRVGRHPDTGRKVFQVRDMEPLFTSREILHIPGLSYDGLRGIDVIRFHAGSLGTTAAADEYAARFFDAGSHLNHYIQLRADLTREQAIEQREQFQAFHRGLQNAHELGLLGGDATLKTVGLDPAQTQLLETRKCGIIQVAQILRIPPHKLYELTRSTNNNIEHQSIEAVVDSIRPW
;
A
#
# COMPACT_ATOMS: atom_id res chain seq x y z
N THR A 1 -10.88 8.81 3.40
CA THR A 1 -11.16 10.22 3.04
C THR A 1 -12.20 10.31 1.91
N VAL A 2 -12.00 9.68 0.73
CA VAL A 2 -12.98 9.70 -0.37
C VAL A 2 -14.32 9.09 0.04
N ALA A 3 -14.31 7.98 0.77
CA ALA A 3 -15.51 7.29 1.23
C ALA A 3 -16.37 8.10 2.22
N SER A 4 -15.77 9.06 2.93
CA SER A 4 -16.47 9.95 3.86
C SER A 4 -17.04 11.20 3.19
N LEU A 5 -16.75 11.44 1.91
CA LEU A 5 -17.30 12.58 1.18
C LEU A 5 -18.80 12.41 0.91
N PRO A 6 -19.58 13.50 1.00
CA PRO A 6 -20.99 13.45 0.68
C PRO A 6 -21.18 13.18 -0.82
N CYS A 7 -21.93 12.14 -1.14
CA CYS A 7 -22.26 11.78 -2.52
C CYS A 7 -23.74 12.09 -2.77
N PHE A 8 -24.05 12.81 -3.83
CA PHE A 8 -25.41 13.21 -4.19
C PHE A 8 -25.77 12.71 -5.58
N THR A 9 -27.05 12.38 -5.76
CA THR A 9 -27.58 11.96 -7.05
C THR A 9 -28.13 13.16 -7.79
N PHE A 10 -27.71 13.33 -9.06
CA PHE A 10 -28.19 14.38 -9.95
C PHE A 10 -28.83 13.78 -11.21
N ARG A 11 -29.72 14.53 -11.80
CA ARG A 11 -30.27 14.27 -13.13
C ARG A 11 -29.88 15.42 -14.04
N ASP A 12 -29.28 15.08 -15.18
CA ASP A 12 -29.05 16.06 -16.24
C ASP A 12 -30.37 16.35 -16.96
N THR A 13 -30.74 17.61 -17.05
CA THR A 13 -31.91 18.12 -17.73
C THR A 13 -31.48 19.16 -18.78
N PRO A 14 -32.31 19.45 -19.80
CA PRO A 14 -31.95 20.48 -20.78
C PRO A 14 -31.64 21.86 -20.15
N SER A 15 -32.22 22.12 -18.96
CA SER A 15 -32.02 23.36 -18.21
C SER A 15 -30.85 23.32 -17.20
N GLY A 16 -30.07 22.22 -17.16
CA GLY A 16 -28.96 22.03 -16.23
C GLY A 16 -29.13 20.83 -15.29
N ARG A 17 -28.22 20.71 -14.32
CA ARG A 17 -28.26 19.62 -13.32
C ARG A 17 -29.25 19.92 -12.21
N SER A 18 -30.21 19.02 -12.00
CA SER A 18 -31.09 19.04 -10.84
C SER A 18 -30.78 17.93 -9.85
N ARG A 19 -30.77 18.24 -8.55
CA ARG A 19 -30.59 17.23 -7.49
C ARG A 19 -31.79 16.30 -7.45
N ARG A 20 -31.52 15.01 -7.36
CA ARG A 20 -32.56 13.97 -7.23
C ARG A 20 -32.53 13.36 -5.84
N ALA A 21 -33.64 12.78 -5.41
CA ALA A 21 -33.66 11.95 -4.22
C ALA A 21 -32.71 10.75 -4.44
N ASP A 22 -31.89 10.46 -3.44
CA ASP A 22 -31.01 9.32 -3.49
C ASP A 22 -31.83 8.01 -3.52
N PRO A 23 -31.41 7.02 -4.31
CA PRO A 23 -32.08 5.73 -4.33
C PRO A 23 -31.99 5.07 -2.94
N GLY A 24 -33.04 4.35 -2.55
CA GLY A 24 -33.12 3.75 -1.22
C GLY A 24 -31.96 2.82 -0.87
N TRP A 25 -31.44 2.08 -1.86
CA TRP A 25 -30.30 1.19 -1.69
C TRP A 25 -28.97 1.91 -1.42
N LYS A 26 -28.86 3.22 -1.69
CA LYS A 26 -27.64 3.97 -1.44
C LYS A 26 -27.26 4.02 0.05
N ARG A 27 -28.19 3.91 0.95
CA ARG A 27 -27.88 3.84 2.39
C ARG A 27 -27.19 2.53 2.76
N ARG A 28 -27.63 1.43 2.13
CA ARG A 28 -27.08 0.07 2.27
C ARG A 28 -27.05 -0.60 0.91
N PRO A 29 -25.92 -0.50 0.18
CA PRO A 29 -25.80 -1.10 -1.14
C PRO A 29 -25.92 -2.62 -1.14
N ASP A 30 -25.49 -3.29 -0.08
CA ASP A 30 -25.72 -4.72 0.17
C ASP A 30 -26.22 -4.94 1.60
N VAL A 31 -26.66 -6.16 1.91
CA VAL A 31 -27.09 -6.54 3.25
C VAL A 31 -25.97 -6.23 4.24
N ASP A 32 -26.28 -5.47 5.28
CA ASP A 32 -25.35 -5.08 6.36
C ASP A 32 -24.09 -4.30 5.94
N VAL A 33 -24.01 -3.84 4.68
CA VAL A 33 -22.91 -3.02 4.17
C VAL A 33 -23.37 -1.58 3.98
N PRO A 34 -22.89 -0.62 4.79
CA PRO A 34 -23.19 0.80 4.61
C PRO A 34 -22.49 1.36 3.37
N TRP A 35 -23.00 2.50 2.85
CA TRP A 35 -22.43 3.17 1.68
C TRP A 35 -20.92 3.48 1.82
N ALA A 36 -20.49 3.99 2.96
CA ALA A 36 -19.09 4.32 3.20
C ALA A 36 -18.18 3.10 3.03
N SER A 37 -18.55 1.96 3.63
CA SER A 37 -17.76 0.72 3.51
C SER A 37 -17.77 0.16 2.09
N TRP A 38 -18.87 0.33 1.34
CA TRP A 38 -18.89 -0.05 -0.07
C TRP A 38 -17.93 0.81 -0.89
N VAL A 39 -17.92 2.14 -0.67
CA VAL A 39 -16.99 3.06 -1.36
C VAL A 39 -15.55 2.76 -0.97
N GLU A 40 -15.26 2.51 0.31
CA GLU A 40 -13.92 2.09 0.77
C GLU A 40 -13.43 0.86 0.03
N PHE A 41 -14.26 -0.17 -0.07
CA PHE A 41 -13.91 -1.37 -0.82
C PHE A 41 -13.62 -1.08 -2.29
N GLN A 42 -14.45 -0.26 -2.97
CA GLN A 42 -14.21 0.12 -4.36
C GLN A 42 -12.91 0.92 -4.51
N MET A 43 -12.64 1.87 -3.61
CA MET A 43 -11.41 2.66 -3.62
C MET A 43 -10.18 1.78 -3.39
N MET A 44 -10.21 0.87 -2.42
CA MET A 44 -9.12 -0.08 -2.18
C MET A 44 -8.88 -0.97 -3.40
N SER A 45 -9.95 -1.44 -4.03
CA SER A 45 -9.87 -2.25 -5.26
C SER A 45 -9.23 -1.47 -6.41
N LEU A 46 -9.63 -0.22 -6.62
CA LEU A 46 -9.06 0.67 -7.64
C LEU A 46 -7.59 0.98 -7.39
N LEU A 47 -7.24 1.32 -6.15
CA LEU A 47 -5.87 1.71 -5.78
C LEU A 47 -4.89 0.53 -5.83
N HIS A 48 -5.35 -0.69 -5.56
CA HIS A 48 -4.48 -1.86 -5.56
C HIS A 48 -4.51 -2.62 -6.89
N ARG A 49 -5.70 -2.86 -7.44
CA ARG A 49 -5.91 -3.74 -8.61
C ARG A 49 -6.30 -3.01 -9.88
N GLY A 50 -6.54 -1.69 -9.78
CA GLY A 50 -6.90 -0.86 -10.91
C GLY A 50 -8.36 -0.96 -11.36
N ASP A 51 -9.16 -1.84 -10.77
CA ASP A 51 -10.57 -2.05 -11.12
C ASP A 51 -11.44 -2.18 -9.87
N GLY A 52 -12.64 -1.61 -9.90
CA GLY A 52 -13.68 -1.84 -8.93
C GLY A 52 -14.87 -2.56 -9.57
N PHE A 53 -15.40 -3.60 -8.91
CA PHE A 53 -16.53 -4.37 -9.42
C PHE A 53 -17.63 -4.52 -8.38
N SER A 54 -18.88 -4.44 -8.85
CA SER A 54 -20.03 -4.80 -8.03
C SER A 54 -21.07 -5.50 -8.86
N PHE A 55 -21.71 -6.51 -8.28
CA PHE A 55 -22.88 -7.15 -8.85
C PHE A 55 -24.11 -6.29 -8.58
N LYS A 56 -24.88 -5.98 -9.61
CA LYS A 56 -26.11 -5.20 -9.51
C LYS A 56 -27.25 -6.12 -9.08
N LEU A 57 -27.67 -5.98 -7.82
CA LEU A 57 -28.84 -6.68 -7.31
C LEU A 57 -30.09 -6.03 -7.87
N ARG A 58 -31.04 -6.82 -8.39
CA ARG A 58 -32.27 -6.31 -8.99
C ARG A 58 -33.50 -6.83 -8.24
N ASN A 59 -34.53 -6.02 -8.21
CA ASN A 59 -35.85 -6.42 -7.69
C ASN A 59 -36.68 -7.11 -8.79
N GLY A 60 -37.88 -7.55 -8.44
CA GLY A 60 -38.80 -8.21 -9.39
C GLY A 60 -39.24 -7.33 -10.55
N PHE A 61 -39.03 -6.02 -10.51
CA PHE A 61 -39.30 -5.06 -11.59
C PHE A 61 -38.06 -4.72 -12.42
N ASP A 62 -37.00 -5.52 -12.33
CA ASP A 62 -35.70 -5.33 -13.01
C ASP A 62 -34.96 -4.01 -12.64
N GLN A 63 -35.34 -3.38 -11.57
CA GLN A 63 -34.69 -2.16 -11.08
C GLN A 63 -33.51 -2.54 -10.16
N VAL A 64 -32.41 -1.79 -10.28
CA VAL A 64 -31.25 -1.98 -9.38
C VAL A 64 -31.66 -1.59 -7.96
N ASN A 65 -31.58 -2.54 -7.06
CA ASN A 65 -31.94 -2.40 -5.64
C ASN A 65 -30.72 -2.58 -4.70
N GLY A 66 -29.55 -2.83 -5.22
CA GLY A 66 -28.33 -2.97 -4.45
C GLY A 66 -27.11 -3.20 -5.30
N LEU A 67 -25.95 -3.12 -4.65
CA LEU A 67 -24.62 -3.33 -5.25
C LEU A 67 -23.78 -4.21 -4.33
N ARG A 68 -23.60 -5.47 -4.69
CA ARG A 68 -22.72 -6.40 -3.98
C ARG A 68 -21.32 -6.30 -4.50
N SER A 69 -20.36 -5.94 -3.65
CA SER A 69 -18.96 -5.83 -4.02
C SER A 69 -18.37 -7.18 -4.46
N LEU A 70 -17.58 -7.15 -5.53
CA LEU A 70 -16.83 -8.30 -6.03
C LEU A 70 -15.34 -7.99 -5.96
N HIS A 71 -14.57 -8.93 -5.39
CA HIS A 71 -13.12 -8.77 -5.33
C HIS A 71 -12.55 -8.83 -6.76
N PRO A 72 -11.68 -7.89 -7.17
CA PRO A 72 -11.15 -7.82 -8.54
C PRO A 72 -10.46 -9.10 -9.01
N ASP A 73 -9.80 -9.84 -8.12
CA ASP A 73 -9.12 -11.10 -8.46
C ASP A 73 -10.11 -12.23 -8.84
N ARG A 74 -11.39 -12.06 -8.56
CA ARG A 74 -12.44 -13.01 -8.96
C ARG A 74 -13.04 -12.68 -10.33
N VAL A 75 -12.76 -11.49 -10.89
CA VAL A 75 -13.41 -11.01 -12.11
C VAL A 75 -12.39 -10.91 -13.24
N ARG A 76 -12.66 -11.60 -14.35
CA ARG A 76 -11.94 -11.44 -15.60
C ARG A 76 -12.79 -10.63 -16.57
N VAL A 77 -12.19 -9.64 -17.20
CA VAL A 77 -12.86 -8.77 -18.18
C VAL A 77 -12.36 -9.14 -19.56
N GLY A 78 -13.27 -9.26 -20.50
CA GLY A 78 -12.94 -9.58 -21.90
C GLY A 78 -13.99 -9.03 -22.86
N ARG A 79 -13.84 -9.39 -24.13
CA ARG A 79 -14.83 -9.14 -25.19
C ARG A 79 -15.47 -10.46 -25.60
N HIS A 80 -16.77 -10.43 -25.79
CA HIS A 80 -17.49 -11.57 -26.37
C HIS A 80 -17.03 -11.77 -27.81
N PRO A 81 -16.64 -13.00 -28.24
CA PRO A 81 -16.05 -13.25 -29.55
C PRO A 81 -16.95 -12.80 -30.68
N ASP A 82 -18.27 -13.10 -30.63
CA ASP A 82 -19.19 -12.83 -31.73
C ASP A 82 -19.71 -11.37 -31.72
N THR A 83 -19.97 -10.80 -30.54
CA THR A 83 -20.62 -9.48 -30.44
C THR A 83 -19.66 -8.33 -30.17
N GLY A 84 -18.39 -8.62 -29.84
CA GLY A 84 -17.38 -7.61 -29.42
C GLY A 84 -17.73 -6.85 -28.14
N ARG A 85 -18.87 -7.14 -27.52
CA ARG A 85 -19.31 -6.48 -26.29
C ARG A 85 -18.46 -6.88 -25.09
N LYS A 86 -18.30 -5.95 -24.15
CA LYS A 86 -17.61 -6.19 -22.87
C LYS A 86 -18.38 -7.23 -22.05
N VAL A 87 -17.67 -8.25 -21.62
CA VAL A 87 -18.21 -9.33 -20.78
C VAL A 87 -17.31 -9.56 -19.57
N PHE A 88 -17.91 -10.12 -18.52
CA PHE A 88 -17.25 -10.38 -17.25
C PHE A 88 -17.44 -11.86 -16.91
N GLN A 89 -16.33 -12.53 -16.63
CA GLN A 89 -16.32 -13.87 -16.06
C GLN A 89 -16.01 -13.74 -14.57
N VAL A 90 -16.93 -14.16 -13.73
CA VAL A 90 -16.74 -14.21 -12.28
C VAL A 90 -16.34 -15.63 -11.90
N ARG A 91 -15.28 -15.80 -11.10
CA ARG A 91 -14.83 -17.11 -10.64
C ARG A 91 -15.97 -17.82 -9.90
N ASP A 92 -16.13 -19.10 -10.18
CA ASP A 92 -17.15 -19.98 -9.58
C ASP A 92 -18.60 -19.59 -9.93
N MET A 93 -18.81 -18.78 -10.96
CA MET A 93 -20.14 -18.37 -11.44
C MET A 93 -20.24 -18.51 -12.96
N GLU A 94 -21.31 -19.13 -13.41
CA GLU A 94 -21.71 -19.19 -14.83
C GLU A 94 -23.13 -18.65 -14.95
N PRO A 95 -23.52 -18.01 -16.05
CA PRO A 95 -22.81 -17.74 -17.31
C PRO A 95 -21.88 -16.51 -17.29
N LEU A 96 -21.40 -16.08 -18.47
CA LEU A 96 -20.74 -14.78 -18.63
C LEU A 96 -21.73 -13.65 -18.35
N PHE A 97 -21.28 -12.67 -17.58
CA PHE A 97 -22.08 -11.49 -17.22
C PHE A 97 -21.76 -10.32 -18.14
N THR A 98 -22.71 -9.41 -18.25
CA THR A 98 -22.57 -8.19 -19.05
C THR A 98 -22.60 -6.94 -18.13
N SER A 99 -22.46 -5.76 -18.71
CA SER A 99 -22.62 -4.51 -17.96
C SER A 99 -24.05 -4.31 -17.41
N ARG A 100 -25.00 -5.18 -17.78
CA ARG A 100 -26.33 -5.18 -17.16
C ARG A 100 -26.26 -5.69 -15.72
N GLU A 101 -25.48 -6.75 -15.48
CA GLU A 101 -25.35 -7.39 -14.18
C GLU A 101 -24.18 -6.83 -13.37
N ILE A 102 -23.10 -6.43 -14.01
CA ILE A 102 -21.89 -5.96 -13.35
C ILE A 102 -21.76 -4.43 -13.50
N LEU A 103 -21.58 -3.75 -12.37
CA LEU A 103 -21.04 -2.40 -12.33
C LEU A 103 -19.52 -2.53 -12.34
N HIS A 104 -18.86 -1.93 -13.33
CA HIS A 104 -17.41 -1.88 -13.44
C HIS A 104 -16.96 -0.43 -13.39
N ILE A 105 -16.06 -0.15 -12.48
CA ILE A 105 -15.38 1.14 -12.31
C ILE A 105 -13.92 0.90 -12.69
N PRO A 106 -13.51 1.20 -13.94
CA PRO A 106 -12.13 1.05 -14.36
C PRO A 106 -11.28 2.21 -13.86
N GLY A 107 -10.06 1.93 -13.41
CA GLY A 107 -9.02 2.92 -13.20
C GLY A 107 -8.31 3.27 -14.51
N LEU A 108 -7.04 3.67 -14.41
CA LEU A 108 -6.21 3.93 -15.58
C LEU A 108 -6.06 2.64 -16.41
N SER A 109 -6.30 2.73 -17.72
CA SER A 109 -6.36 1.57 -18.60
C SER A 109 -5.62 1.82 -19.91
N TYR A 110 -4.95 0.80 -20.46
CA TYR A 110 -4.33 0.87 -21.78
C TYR A 110 -5.32 0.57 -22.92
N ASP A 111 -6.29 -0.30 -22.67
CA ASP A 111 -7.20 -0.83 -23.68
C ASP A 111 -8.66 -0.40 -23.50
N GLY A 112 -8.94 0.36 -22.44
CA GLY A 112 -10.30 0.77 -22.06
C GLY A 112 -11.17 -0.35 -21.50
N LEU A 113 -10.63 -1.57 -21.36
CA LEU A 113 -11.38 -2.73 -20.87
C LEU A 113 -11.12 -2.96 -19.39
N ARG A 114 -9.86 -3.02 -19.01
CA ARG A 114 -9.42 -3.31 -17.67
C ARG A 114 -8.44 -2.26 -17.17
N GLY A 115 -8.54 -1.89 -15.91
CA GLY A 115 -7.58 -1.03 -15.23
C GLY A 115 -6.23 -1.73 -15.05
N ILE A 116 -5.18 -0.93 -14.93
CA ILE A 116 -3.83 -1.41 -14.64
C ILE A 116 -3.76 -1.82 -13.18
N ASP A 117 -3.35 -3.05 -12.92
CA ASP A 117 -3.03 -3.50 -11.55
C ASP A 117 -1.84 -2.71 -11.02
N VAL A 118 -2.12 -1.77 -10.12
CA VAL A 118 -1.16 -0.80 -9.62
C VAL A 118 -0.04 -1.49 -8.84
N ILE A 119 -0.37 -2.46 -7.99
CA ILE A 119 0.62 -3.21 -7.20
C ILE A 119 1.53 -4.02 -8.12
N ARG A 120 0.96 -4.70 -9.10
CA ARG A 120 1.75 -5.51 -10.05
C ARG A 120 2.63 -4.65 -10.94
N PHE A 121 2.12 -3.49 -11.39
CA PHE A 121 2.88 -2.57 -12.22
C PHE A 121 4.09 -1.99 -11.47
N HIS A 122 3.94 -1.72 -10.19
CA HIS A 122 5.00 -1.18 -9.32
C HIS A 122 5.70 -2.24 -8.46
N ALA A 123 5.55 -3.53 -8.78
CA ALA A 123 6.07 -4.62 -7.95
C ALA A 123 7.58 -4.53 -7.69
N GLY A 124 8.36 -4.10 -8.70
CA GLY A 124 9.82 -3.93 -8.55
C GLY A 124 10.17 -2.85 -7.52
N SER A 125 9.52 -1.68 -7.63
CA SER A 125 9.74 -0.55 -6.72
C SER A 125 9.29 -0.87 -5.29
N LEU A 126 8.09 -1.43 -5.14
CA LEU A 126 7.56 -1.84 -3.84
C LEU A 126 8.39 -2.97 -3.23
N GLY A 127 8.87 -3.91 -4.05
CA GLY A 127 9.75 -5.00 -3.62
C GLY A 127 11.09 -4.50 -3.07
N THR A 128 11.69 -3.50 -3.71
CA THR A 128 12.93 -2.87 -3.21
C THR A 128 12.71 -2.21 -1.85
N THR A 129 11.59 -1.49 -1.67
CA THR A 129 11.24 -0.87 -0.38
C THR A 129 11.02 -1.94 0.70
N ALA A 130 10.29 -3.01 0.40
CA ALA A 130 10.06 -4.11 1.32
C ALA A 130 11.37 -4.83 1.71
N ALA A 131 12.28 -5.05 0.74
CA ALA A 131 13.58 -5.65 1.00
C ALA A 131 14.46 -4.75 1.88
N ALA A 132 14.40 -3.42 1.70
CA ALA A 132 15.12 -2.48 2.55
C ALA A 132 14.58 -2.50 4.00
N ASP A 133 13.26 -2.59 4.18
CA ASP A 133 12.65 -2.71 5.51
C ASP A 133 13.00 -4.04 6.17
N GLU A 134 13.01 -5.15 5.43
CA GLU A 134 13.43 -6.45 5.94
C GLU A 134 14.91 -6.46 6.33
N TYR A 135 15.77 -5.87 5.49
CA TYR A 135 17.18 -5.69 5.81
C TYR A 135 17.36 -4.89 7.10
N ALA A 136 16.63 -3.77 7.24
CA ALA A 136 16.66 -2.95 8.44
C ALA A 136 16.25 -3.74 9.69
N ALA A 137 15.15 -4.49 9.59
CA ALA A 137 14.66 -5.30 10.71
C ALA A 137 15.69 -6.34 11.14
N ARG A 138 16.28 -7.07 10.19
CA ARG A 138 17.36 -8.05 10.46
C ARG A 138 18.62 -7.40 11.04
N PHE A 139 18.98 -6.23 10.54
CA PHE A 139 20.13 -5.48 11.02
C PHE A 139 19.97 -5.08 12.49
N PHE A 140 18.79 -4.58 12.88
CA PHE A 140 18.50 -4.22 14.27
C PHE A 140 18.33 -5.45 15.17
N ASP A 141 17.71 -6.52 14.68
CA ASP A 141 17.55 -7.77 15.43
C ASP A 141 18.90 -8.46 15.71
N ALA A 142 19.83 -8.41 14.76
CA ALA A 142 21.17 -8.91 14.93
C ALA A 142 22.05 -8.08 15.88
N GLY A 143 21.49 -7.00 16.48
CA GLY A 143 22.18 -6.14 17.44
C GLY A 143 23.11 -5.12 16.78
N SER A 144 22.86 -4.73 15.57
CA SER A 144 23.42 -3.63 14.72
C SER A 144 24.93 -3.30 14.82
N HIS A 145 25.71 -3.95 15.68
CA HIS A 145 26.99 -3.45 16.16
C HIS A 145 28.18 -4.36 15.93
N LEU A 146 28.14 -5.27 14.96
CA LEU A 146 29.35 -6.00 14.56
C LEU A 146 30.30 -5.16 13.67
N ASN A 147 30.26 -3.85 13.81
CA ASN A 147 31.31 -2.96 13.34
C ASN A 147 32.52 -2.93 14.27
N HIS A 148 32.51 -3.81 15.23
CA HIS A 148 33.64 -3.97 16.17
C HIS A 148 34.23 -5.35 16.03
N TYR A 149 35.55 -5.44 15.95
CA TYR A 149 36.26 -6.69 16.11
C TYR A 149 37.20 -6.60 17.28
N ILE A 150 37.34 -7.72 17.97
CA ILE A 150 38.29 -7.85 19.08
C ILE A 150 39.59 -8.36 18.49
N GLN A 151 40.61 -7.54 18.52
CA GLN A 151 41.95 -7.95 18.16
C GLN A 151 42.67 -8.44 19.43
N LEU A 152 43.04 -9.72 19.45
CA LEU A 152 43.85 -10.33 20.50
C LEU A 152 45.29 -10.43 20.02
N ARG A 153 46.26 -10.24 20.94
CA ARG A 153 47.69 -10.39 20.63
C ARG A 153 48.16 -11.84 20.68
N ALA A 154 47.42 -12.74 21.29
CA ALA A 154 47.75 -14.15 21.38
C ALA A 154 47.05 -14.97 20.30
N ASP A 155 47.70 -15.95 19.76
CA ASP A 155 47.09 -16.92 18.84
C ASP A 155 46.12 -17.81 19.64
N LEU A 156 44.85 -17.74 19.28
CA LEU A 156 43.79 -18.57 19.85
C LEU A 156 43.68 -19.88 19.09
N THR A 157 43.43 -20.96 19.80
CA THR A 157 42.95 -22.17 19.16
C THR A 157 41.53 -21.94 18.64
N ARG A 158 41.10 -22.75 17.68
CA ARG A 158 39.76 -22.65 17.06
C ARG A 158 38.64 -22.75 18.11
N GLU A 159 38.84 -23.63 19.09
CA GLU A 159 37.84 -23.82 20.17
C GLU A 159 37.74 -22.61 21.08
N GLN A 160 38.87 -22.02 21.49
CA GLN A 160 38.93 -20.80 22.28
C GLN A 160 38.30 -19.59 21.56
N ALA A 161 38.49 -19.49 20.24
CA ALA A 161 37.93 -18.45 19.44
C ALA A 161 36.37 -18.57 19.35
N ILE A 162 35.86 -19.81 19.26
CA ILE A 162 34.42 -20.09 19.25
C ILE A 162 33.81 -19.74 20.61
N GLU A 163 34.42 -20.18 21.71
CA GLU A 163 33.94 -19.93 23.06
C GLU A 163 33.89 -18.42 23.37
N GLN A 164 34.95 -17.68 23.04
CA GLN A 164 34.95 -16.21 23.21
C GLN A 164 33.91 -15.51 22.34
N ARG A 165 33.72 -15.99 21.12
CA ARG A 165 32.69 -15.45 20.23
C ARG A 165 31.27 -15.70 20.81
N GLU A 166 31.00 -16.87 21.33
CA GLU A 166 29.71 -17.22 21.93
C GLU A 166 29.45 -16.41 23.18
N GLN A 167 30.44 -16.24 24.04
CA GLN A 167 30.37 -15.39 25.23
C GLN A 167 30.08 -13.94 24.85
N PHE A 168 30.80 -13.38 23.88
CA PHE A 168 30.59 -12.02 23.44
C PHE A 168 29.18 -11.83 22.81
N GLN A 169 28.72 -12.80 22.01
CA GLN A 169 27.39 -12.76 21.43
C GLN A 169 26.27 -12.88 22.48
N ALA A 170 26.47 -13.68 23.54
CA ALA A 170 25.50 -13.82 24.61
C ALA A 170 25.28 -12.49 25.38
N PHE A 171 26.34 -11.71 25.59
CA PHE A 171 26.25 -10.41 26.26
C PHE A 171 25.66 -9.29 25.37
N HIS A 172 25.83 -9.33 24.06
CA HIS A 172 25.47 -8.22 23.18
C HIS A 172 24.26 -8.51 22.27
N ARG A 173 23.64 -9.69 22.38
CA ARG A 173 22.52 -10.08 21.53
C ARG A 173 21.19 -9.61 22.14
N GLY A 174 20.40 -8.88 21.33
CA GLY A 174 19.06 -8.43 21.67
C GLY A 174 18.98 -6.95 22.03
N LEU A 175 17.78 -6.37 21.79
CA LEU A 175 17.49 -4.94 22.07
C LEU A 175 17.70 -4.55 23.54
N GLN A 176 17.59 -5.49 24.45
CA GLN A 176 17.73 -5.25 25.89
C GLN A 176 19.19 -5.00 26.31
N ASN A 177 20.15 -5.54 25.56
CA ASN A 177 21.56 -5.45 25.88
C ASN A 177 22.30 -4.44 24.96
N ALA A 178 21.59 -3.65 24.19
CA ALA A 178 22.16 -2.77 23.17
C ALA A 178 23.05 -1.64 23.73
N HIS A 179 23.07 -1.41 25.04
CA HIS A 179 23.84 -0.36 25.69
C HIS A 179 24.70 -0.86 26.88
N GLU A 180 24.85 -2.19 27.01
CA GLU A 180 25.71 -2.71 28.09
C GLU A 180 27.20 -2.59 27.72
N LEU A 181 27.99 -2.19 28.69
CA LEU A 181 29.44 -2.07 28.59
C LEU A 181 30.08 -3.47 28.55
N GLY A 182 30.66 -3.83 27.39
CA GLY A 182 31.47 -5.03 27.27
C GLY A 182 32.81 -4.88 27.98
N LEU A 183 33.11 -5.74 28.94
CA LEU A 183 34.41 -5.82 29.56
C LEU A 183 35.29 -6.78 28.73
N LEU A 184 36.44 -6.27 28.25
CA LEU A 184 37.45 -7.05 27.54
C LEU A 184 38.59 -7.37 28.55
N GLY A 185 38.89 -8.64 28.67
CA GLY A 185 40.04 -9.10 29.51
C GLY A 185 41.32 -9.24 28.71
N GLY A 186 42.45 -9.07 29.37
CA GLY A 186 43.77 -9.24 28.76
C GLY A 186 44.18 -8.12 27.78
N ASP A 187 45.12 -8.41 26.87
CA ASP A 187 45.60 -7.47 25.83
C ASP A 187 44.63 -7.32 24.66
N ALA A 188 43.31 -7.43 24.90
CA ALA A 188 42.30 -7.34 23.87
C ALA A 188 42.02 -5.85 23.54
N THR A 189 42.07 -5.52 22.26
CA THR A 189 41.78 -4.17 21.75
C THR A 189 40.50 -4.21 20.93
N LEU A 190 39.48 -3.44 21.32
CA LEU A 190 38.28 -3.23 20.52
C LEU A 190 38.60 -2.26 19.38
N LYS A 191 38.49 -2.70 18.16
CA LYS A 191 38.62 -1.85 16.97
C LYS A 191 37.24 -1.65 16.33
N THR A 192 36.88 -0.39 16.17
CA THR A 192 35.67 0.03 15.46
C THR A 192 36.00 0.12 13.98
N VAL A 193 35.29 -0.58 13.15
CA VAL A 193 35.35 -0.46 11.70
C VAL A 193 34.43 0.66 11.26
N GLY A 194 34.79 1.90 11.60
CA GLY A 194 34.09 3.12 11.14
C GLY A 194 32.57 3.19 11.35
N LEU A 195 32.00 4.39 11.30
CA LEU A 195 30.56 4.57 11.14
C LEU A 195 30.16 3.99 9.78
N ASP A 196 29.30 2.99 9.79
CA ASP A 196 28.83 2.36 8.56
C ASP A 196 27.97 3.35 7.75
N PRO A 197 28.42 3.77 6.56
CA PRO A 197 27.62 4.60 5.66
C PRO A 197 26.24 3.97 5.35
N ALA A 198 26.10 2.65 5.52
CA ALA A 198 24.88 1.91 5.32
C ALA A 198 23.73 2.39 6.22
N GLN A 199 24.00 2.86 7.45
CA GLN A 199 22.95 3.36 8.34
C GLN A 199 22.29 4.63 7.80
N THR A 200 23.08 5.57 7.30
CA THR A 200 22.56 6.81 6.70
C THR A 200 21.81 6.52 5.41
N GLN A 201 22.38 5.65 4.56
CA GLN A 201 21.75 5.23 3.31
C GLN A 201 20.44 4.45 3.54
N LEU A 202 20.35 3.66 4.60
CA LEU A 202 19.15 2.92 4.95
C LEU A 202 17.99 3.86 5.29
N LEU A 203 18.24 4.90 6.09
CA LEU A 203 17.23 5.92 6.41
C LEU A 203 16.78 6.69 5.17
N GLU A 204 17.69 7.03 4.28
CA GLU A 204 17.38 7.67 3.00
C GLU A 204 16.58 6.75 2.09
N THR A 205 16.91 5.48 2.01
CA THR A 205 16.17 4.48 1.24
C THR A 205 14.73 4.33 1.75
N ARG A 206 14.51 4.31 3.06
CA ARG A 206 13.16 4.26 3.63
C ARG A 206 12.35 5.53 3.32
N LYS A 207 12.97 6.71 3.38
CA LYS A 207 12.31 7.97 2.97
C LYS A 207 11.95 7.94 1.48
N CYS A 208 12.84 7.45 0.61
CA CYS A 208 12.53 7.25 -0.80
C CYS A 208 11.34 6.30 -1.00
N GLY A 209 11.23 5.25 -0.20
CA GLY A 209 10.10 4.32 -0.24
C GLY A 209 8.76 5.02 0.06
N ILE A 210 8.70 5.88 1.07
CA ILE A 210 7.48 6.66 1.39
C ILE A 210 7.10 7.56 0.21
N ILE A 211 8.08 8.25 -0.39
CA ILE A 211 7.84 9.12 -1.54
C ILE A 211 7.33 8.31 -2.75
N GLN A 212 7.89 7.13 -3.00
CA GLN A 212 7.44 6.24 -4.08
C GLN A 212 5.98 5.80 -3.87
N VAL A 213 5.61 5.39 -2.66
CA VAL A 213 4.22 5.03 -2.34
C VAL A 213 3.29 6.24 -2.51
N ALA A 214 3.72 7.43 -2.09
CA ALA A 214 2.99 8.67 -2.27
C ALA A 214 2.72 8.96 -3.77
N GLN A 215 3.73 8.77 -4.62
CA GLN A 215 3.63 8.95 -6.08
C GLN A 215 2.69 7.92 -6.72
N ILE A 216 2.81 6.64 -6.34
CA ILE A 216 1.97 5.55 -6.83
C ILE A 216 0.49 5.82 -6.54
N LEU A 217 0.19 6.25 -5.32
CA LEU A 217 -1.17 6.52 -4.88
C LEU A 217 -1.66 7.93 -5.22
N ARG A 218 -0.81 8.78 -5.82
CA ARG A 218 -1.07 10.21 -6.08
C ARG A 218 -1.50 10.96 -4.83
N ILE A 219 -0.85 10.66 -3.71
CA ILE A 219 -1.07 11.32 -2.43
C ILE A 219 0.14 12.20 -2.16
N PRO A 220 -0.02 13.49 -1.83
CA PRO A 220 1.09 14.33 -1.46
C PRO A 220 1.85 13.79 -0.25
N PRO A 221 3.20 13.78 -0.24
CA PRO A 221 4.00 13.16 0.81
C PRO A 221 3.69 13.67 2.24
N HIS A 222 3.32 14.95 2.38
CA HIS A 222 2.95 15.53 3.69
C HIS A 222 1.72 14.85 4.31
N LYS A 223 0.81 14.28 3.51
CA LYS A 223 -0.34 13.50 4.01
C LYS A 223 0.07 12.12 4.54
N LEU A 224 1.30 11.68 4.22
CA LEU A 224 1.94 10.49 4.78
C LEU A 224 2.94 10.84 5.89
N TYR A 225 2.82 12.06 6.46
CA TYR A 225 3.70 12.60 7.51
C TYR A 225 5.17 12.75 7.10
N GLU A 226 5.48 12.78 5.80
CA GLU A 226 6.82 13.14 5.32
C GLU A 226 6.89 14.66 5.18
N LEU A 227 7.50 15.32 6.17
CA LEU A 227 7.52 16.77 6.30
C LEU A 227 8.90 17.40 6.02
N THR A 228 9.87 16.63 5.57
CA THR A 228 11.28 17.07 5.41
C THR A 228 11.43 18.33 4.55
N ARG A 229 10.51 18.59 3.63
CA ARG A 229 10.50 19.75 2.73
C ARG A 229 9.26 20.65 2.89
N SER A 230 8.52 20.50 3.97
CA SER A 230 7.29 21.27 4.22
C SER A 230 7.57 22.46 5.12
N THR A 231 7.21 23.66 4.67
CA THR A 231 7.18 24.88 5.50
C THR A 231 5.74 25.22 5.82
N ASN A 232 5.49 25.94 6.94
CA ASN A 232 4.12 26.27 7.37
C ASN A 232 3.29 27.00 6.30
N ASN A 233 3.89 27.87 5.50
CA ASN A 233 3.20 28.58 4.42
C ASN A 233 2.85 27.69 3.20
N ASN A 234 3.51 26.55 3.06
CA ASN A 234 3.29 25.63 1.93
C ASN A 234 2.20 24.58 2.22
N ILE A 235 1.88 24.33 3.49
CA ILE A 235 0.94 23.27 3.90
C ILE A 235 -0.50 23.59 3.44
N GLU A 236 -0.92 24.84 3.47
CA GLU A 236 -2.25 25.25 2.98
C GLU A 236 -2.40 25.02 1.48
N HIS A 237 -1.43 25.48 0.68
CA HIS A 237 -1.40 25.25 -0.76
C HIS A 237 -1.35 23.77 -1.10
N GLN A 238 -0.50 23.01 -0.45
CA GLN A 238 -0.42 21.54 -0.60
C GLN A 238 -1.71 20.83 -0.21
N SER A 239 -2.46 21.35 0.75
CA SER A 239 -3.75 20.78 1.13
C SER A 239 -4.82 21.01 0.08
N ILE A 240 -4.82 22.17 -0.58
CA ILE A 240 -5.70 22.48 -1.71
C ILE A 240 -5.34 21.63 -2.93
N GLU A 241 -4.06 21.51 -3.26
CA GLU A 241 -3.54 20.62 -4.32
C GLU A 241 -3.95 19.18 -4.08
N ALA A 242 -3.88 18.68 -2.83
CA ALA A 242 -4.33 17.34 -2.49
C ALA A 242 -5.81 17.11 -2.81
N VAL A 243 -6.66 18.11 -2.63
CA VAL A 243 -8.08 18.01 -2.98
C VAL A 243 -8.27 18.04 -4.50
N VAL A 244 -7.57 18.93 -5.20
CA VAL A 244 -7.73 19.13 -6.64
C VAL A 244 -7.15 17.95 -7.42
N ASP A 245 -5.95 17.50 -7.07
CA ASP A 245 -5.18 16.54 -7.87
C ASP A 245 -5.39 15.10 -7.42
N SER A 246 -5.63 14.87 -6.11
CA SER A 246 -5.76 13.50 -5.59
C SER A 246 -7.21 13.06 -5.38
N ILE A 247 -8.11 13.97 -4.96
CA ILE A 247 -9.49 13.62 -4.60
C ILE A 247 -10.46 13.91 -5.74
N ARG A 248 -10.37 15.08 -6.37
CA ARG A 248 -11.31 15.51 -7.41
C ARG A 248 -11.41 14.58 -8.64
N PRO A 249 -10.35 13.87 -9.08
CA PRO A 249 -10.43 12.95 -10.21
C PRO A 249 -11.32 11.73 -9.95
N TRP A 250 -11.63 11.41 -8.68
CA TRP A 250 -12.49 10.28 -8.27
C TRP A 250 -13.95 10.72 -8.09
#